data_fb728391fd0b9f1c55c9b3e3e39ca5d8
#
_entry.id   fb728391fd0b9f1c55c9b3e3e39ca5d8
#
_cell.length_a   1.000
_cell.length_b   1.000
_cell.length_c   1.000
_cell.angle_alpha   90.00
_cell.angle_beta   90.00
_cell.angle_gamma   90.00
#
_symmetry.space_group_name_H-M   'P 1'
#
loop_
_entity.id
_entity.type
_entity.pdbx_description
1 polymer ?
#
loop_
_entity_poly.entity_id
_entity_poly.type
_entity_poly.pdbx_seq_one_letter_code
_entity_poly.pdbx_strand_id
1 'polypeptide(L)'
;MFLALREIVTARGRFFLIGGVVALITLLLVMLSGLTQGLSKQNTSALEALGEQTPYVTFSTEDPSFTESEIFAEDVPASGIPLGTSQTKLEGHGGVAVFGLPEGTQIPGSSTVIPEEGMVLSQSIDDALNAPSRGTLGGVDLDVNAVVEDEYYSHSPVVWVSTATWQKVSHSPEDMVGVAV
;
A
#
# COMPACT_ATOMS: atom_id res chain seq x y z
N MET A 1 44.80 -33.02 -14.25
CA MET A 1 43.61 -32.42 -14.88
C MET A 1 42.87 -33.32 -15.86
N PHE A 2 43.55 -34.19 -16.62
CA PHE A 2 42.93 -35.05 -17.63
C PHE A 2 42.01 -36.16 -17.05
N LEU A 3 42.35 -36.74 -15.87
CA LEU A 3 41.55 -37.76 -15.22
C LEU A 3 40.19 -37.25 -14.72
N ALA A 4 40.14 -36.06 -14.10
CA ALA A 4 38.91 -35.48 -13.61
C ALA A 4 37.90 -35.14 -14.73
N LEU A 5 38.39 -34.66 -15.88
CA LEU A 5 37.56 -34.39 -17.05
C LEU A 5 36.94 -35.66 -17.65
N ARG A 6 37.73 -36.78 -17.63
CA ARG A 6 37.29 -38.09 -18.14
C ARG A 6 36.26 -38.75 -17.22
N GLU A 7 36.38 -38.58 -15.89
CA GLU A 7 35.36 -39.05 -14.92
C GLU A 7 34.05 -38.29 -15.08
N ILE A 8 34.08 -36.98 -15.27
CA ILE A 8 32.88 -36.14 -15.50
C ILE A 8 32.17 -36.60 -16.79
N VAL A 9 32.92 -36.88 -17.84
CA VAL A 9 32.36 -37.34 -19.13
C VAL A 9 31.78 -38.75 -19.04
N THR A 10 32.34 -39.61 -18.20
CA THR A 10 31.86 -41.01 -18.03
C THR A 10 30.64 -41.07 -17.10
N ALA A 11 30.54 -40.14 -16.13
CA ALA A 11 29.47 -40.10 -15.14
C ALA A 11 28.41 -39.02 -15.45
N ARG A 12 28.26 -38.61 -16.71
CA ARG A 12 27.35 -37.50 -17.14
C ARG A 12 25.96 -37.63 -16.55
N GLY A 13 25.35 -38.79 -16.50
CA GLY A 13 24.00 -39.00 -15.97
C GLY A 13 23.88 -38.63 -14.50
N ARG A 14 24.88 -38.97 -13.67
CA ARG A 14 24.86 -38.63 -12.24
C ARG A 14 25.07 -37.13 -12.01
N PHE A 15 25.95 -36.50 -12.77
CA PHE A 15 26.17 -35.05 -12.67
C PHE A 15 24.96 -34.25 -13.15
N PHE A 16 24.29 -34.66 -14.24
CA PHE A 16 23.05 -34.06 -14.72
C PHE A 16 21.90 -34.20 -13.72
N LEU A 17 21.81 -35.36 -13.07
CA LEU A 17 20.77 -35.61 -12.07
C LEU A 17 20.99 -34.72 -10.82
N ILE A 18 22.20 -34.68 -10.28
CA ILE A 18 22.53 -33.85 -9.13
C ILE A 18 22.39 -32.37 -9.48
N GLY A 19 22.94 -31.96 -10.62
CA GLY A 19 22.82 -30.55 -11.10
C GLY A 19 21.37 -30.14 -11.36
N GLY A 20 20.55 -31.05 -11.89
CA GLY A 20 19.12 -30.84 -12.11
C GLY A 20 18.35 -30.66 -10.80
N VAL A 21 18.65 -31.48 -9.79
CA VAL A 21 18.04 -31.36 -8.46
C VAL A 21 18.44 -30.02 -7.80
N VAL A 22 19.72 -29.66 -7.84
CA VAL A 22 20.21 -28.38 -7.29
C VAL A 22 19.55 -27.20 -8.01
N ALA A 23 19.51 -27.24 -9.35
CA ALA A 23 18.87 -26.19 -10.15
C ALA A 23 17.38 -26.05 -9.83
N LEU A 24 16.67 -27.15 -9.64
CA LEU A 24 15.24 -27.18 -9.31
C LEU A 24 14.99 -26.61 -7.90
N ILE A 25 15.80 -26.97 -6.92
CA ILE A 25 15.70 -26.44 -5.56
C ILE A 25 15.99 -24.91 -5.57
N THR A 26 17.04 -24.49 -6.30
CA THR A 26 17.38 -23.08 -6.41
C THR A 26 16.26 -22.29 -7.08
N LEU A 27 15.67 -22.82 -8.15
CA LEU A 27 14.54 -22.21 -8.83
C LEU A 27 13.34 -22.05 -7.90
N LEU A 28 13.00 -23.10 -7.14
CA LEU A 28 11.91 -23.06 -6.16
C LEU A 28 12.15 -21.99 -5.07
N LEU A 29 13.38 -21.92 -4.55
CA LEU A 29 13.74 -20.91 -3.54
C LEU A 29 13.61 -19.48 -4.09
N VAL A 30 14.08 -19.24 -5.31
CA VAL A 30 13.99 -17.92 -5.95
C VAL A 30 12.52 -17.55 -6.22
N MET A 31 11.72 -18.48 -6.75
CA MET A 31 10.29 -18.24 -6.98
C MET A 31 9.54 -17.97 -5.67
N LEU A 32 9.79 -18.76 -4.63
CA LEU A 32 9.14 -18.58 -3.34
C LEU A 32 9.53 -17.23 -2.70
N SER A 33 10.80 -16.88 -2.75
CA SER A 33 11.29 -15.59 -2.24
C SER A 33 10.67 -14.39 -3.00
N GLY A 34 10.61 -14.48 -4.33
CA GLY A 34 9.99 -13.45 -5.16
C GLY A 34 8.49 -13.28 -4.90
N LEU A 35 7.78 -14.42 -4.73
CA LEU A 35 6.35 -14.37 -4.39
C LEU A 35 6.12 -13.74 -3.00
N THR A 36 6.93 -14.12 -2.01
CA THR A 36 6.81 -13.57 -0.65
C THR A 36 7.07 -12.06 -0.64
N GLN A 37 8.08 -11.57 -1.35
CA GLN A 37 8.36 -10.14 -1.48
C GLN A 37 7.25 -9.38 -2.21
N GLY A 38 6.71 -9.98 -3.28
CA GLY A 38 5.59 -9.38 -4.02
C GLY A 38 4.33 -9.23 -3.17
N LEU A 39 3.99 -10.26 -2.40
CA LEU A 39 2.84 -10.22 -1.48
C LEU A 39 3.05 -9.24 -0.32
N SER A 40 4.27 -9.12 0.20
CA SER A 40 4.58 -8.16 1.26
C SER A 40 4.36 -6.72 0.78
N LYS A 41 4.85 -6.36 -0.40
CA LYS A 41 4.63 -5.02 -0.98
C LYS A 41 3.14 -4.68 -1.15
N GLN A 42 2.31 -5.62 -1.55
CA GLN A 42 0.87 -5.41 -1.70
C GLN A 42 0.14 -5.23 -0.36
N ASN A 43 0.79 -5.54 0.75
CA ASN A 43 0.19 -5.37 2.07
C ASN A 43 0.51 -4.04 2.74
N THR A 44 1.71 -3.52 2.55
CA THR A 44 2.28 -2.50 3.44
C THR A 44 2.97 -1.34 2.73
N SER A 45 2.94 -1.26 1.39
CA SER A 45 3.73 -0.24 0.67
C SER A 45 3.35 1.19 1.09
N ALA A 46 2.06 1.46 1.29
CA ALA A 46 1.59 2.77 1.75
C ALA A 46 2.10 3.12 3.16
N LEU A 47 2.19 2.13 4.06
CA LEU A 47 2.73 2.35 5.40
C LEU A 47 4.25 2.48 5.39
N GLU A 48 4.94 1.78 4.50
CA GLU A 48 6.39 1.91 4.31
C GLU A 48 6.73 3.32 3.80
N ALA A 49 5.98 3.82 2.82
CA ALA A 49 6.14 5.17 2.29
C ALA A 49 5.88 6.25 3.36
N LEU A 50 4.86 6.06 4.22
CA LEU A 50 4.62 6.92 5.38
C LEU A 50 5.77 6.83 6.40
N GLY A 51 6.26 5.64 6.70
CA GLY A 51 7.34 5.40 7.66
C GLY A 51 8.69 6.02 7.28
N GLU A 52 8.93 6.27 6.00
CA GLU A 52 10.12 7.02 5.55
C GLU A 52 10.07 8.50 5.97
N GLN A 53 8.87 9.06 6.15
CA GLN A 53 8.67 10.46 6.53
C GLN A 53 8.51 10.65 8.04
N THR A 54 7.96 9.66 8.73
CA THR A 54 7.63 9.76 10.16
C THR A 54 8.05 8.48 10.90
N PRO A 55 8.96 8.59 11.91
CA PRO A 55 9.47 7.43 12.64
C PRO A 55 8.53 6.94 13.76
N TYR A 56 7.44 7.64 14.04
CA TYR A 56 6.54 7.33 15.14
C TYR A 56 5.10 7.32 14.68
N VAL A 57 4.30 6.40 15.26
CA VAL A 57 2.85 6.33 15.08
C VAL A 57 2.19 6.32 16.43
N THR A 58 1.20 7.18 16.62
CA THR A 58 0.38 7.23 17.82
C THR A 58 -0.97 6.60 17.51
N PHE A 59 -1.32 5.57 18.26
CA PHE A 59 -2.60 4.87 18.21
C PHE A 59 -3.48 5.22 19.41
N SER A 60 -4.77 4.94 19.31
CA SER A 60 -5.64 4.90 20.47
C SER A 60 -5.19 3.83 21.47
N THR A 61 -5.49 4.02 22.74
CA THR A 61 -5.10 3.06 23.80
C THR A 61 -5.96 1.80 23.79
N GLU A 62 -7.17 1.86 23.24
CA GLU A 62 -8.12 0.75 23.23
C GLU A 62 -7.88 -0.19 22.04
N ASP A 63 -7.67 0.37 20.84
CA ASP A 63 -7.49 -0.39 19.61
C ASP A 63 -6.25 0.11 18.84
N PRO A 64 -5.05 -0.38 19.16
CA PRO A 64 -3.81 0.08 18.56
C PRO A 64 -3.57 -0.55 17.17
N SER A 65 -4.42 -0.24 16.21
CA SER A 65 -4.30 -0.67 14.82
C SER A 65 -4.60 0.49 13.87
N PHE A 66 -4.07 0.43 12.65
CA PHE A 66 -4.31 1.49 11.66
C PHE A 66 -5.77 1.57 11.21
N THR A 67 -6.54 0.48 11.32
CA THR A 67 -7.90 0.40 10.78
C THR A 67 -8.96 0.70 11.84
N GLU A 68 -8.65 0.49 13.11
CA GLU A 68 -9.62 0.56 14.22
C GLU A 68 -9.29 1.66 15.22
N SER A 69 -8.05 2.20 15.15
CA SER A 69 -7.65 3.31 16.01
C SER A 69 -8.43 4.56 15.67
N GLU A 70 -9.00 5.17 16.70
CA GLU A 70 -9.65 6.47 16.67
C GLU A 70 -9.10 7.32 17.79
N ILE A 71 -8.53 8.48 17.44
CA ILE A 71 -8.04 9.48 18.39
C ILE A 71 -8.74 10.81 18.12
N PHE A 72 -8.94 11.62 19.17
CA PHE A 72 -9.46 12.96 18.97
C PHE A 72 -8.41 13.83 18.25
N ALA A 73 -8.88 14.71 17.37
CA ALA A 73 -7.99 15.61 16.64
C ALA A 73 -7.17 16.50 17.59
N GLU A 74 -7.71 16.83 18.78
CA GLU A 74 -7.02 17.60 19.83
C GLU A 74 -5.91 16.80 20.54
N ASP A 75 -5.96 15.47 20.50
CA ASP A 75 -4.96 14.59 21.12
C ASP A 75 -3.80 14.27 20.17
N VAL A 76 -3.86 14.73 18.92
CA VAL A 76 -2.76 14.58 17.95
C VAL A 76 -1.55 15.37 18.46
N PRO A 77 -0.37 14.75 18.63
CA PRO A 77 0.83 15.46 19.02
C PRO A 77 1.14 16.65 18.10
N ALA A 78 1.67 17.74 18.63
CA ALA A 78 1.96 18.96 17.85
C ALA A 78 2.93 18.72 16.67
N SER A 79 3.72 17.65 16.70
CA SER A 79 4.61 17.20 15.61
C SER A 79 4.00 16.10 14.76
N GLY A 80 2.84 15.57 15.12
CA GLY A 80 2.19 14.49 14.41
C GLY A 80 1.28 15.00 13.29
N ILE A 81 1.16 14.21 12.24
CA ILE A 81 0.23 14.45 11.14
C ILE A 81 -0.96 13.50 11.34
N PRO A 82 -2.20 13.99 11.44
CA PRO A 82 -3.36 13.11 11.54
C PRO A 82 -3.52 12.31 10.27
N LEU A 83 -3.71 11.00 10.41
CA LEU A 83 -3.94 10.07 9.32
C LEU A 83 -5.22 9.29 9.57
N GLY A 84 -6.20 9.44 8.71
CA GLY A 84 -7.37 8.58 8.66
C GLY A 84 -7.13 7.38 7.77
N THR A 85 -7.49 6.18 8.23
CA THR A 85 -7.44 4.97 7.39
C THR A 85 -8.77 4.26 7.42
N SER A 86 -9.27 3.85 6.28
CA SER A 86 -10.51 3.06 6.17
C SER A 86 -10.50 2.22 4.90
N GLN A 87 -11.43 1.27 4.83
CA GLN A 87 -11.67 0.50 3.61
C GLN A 87 -13.10 0.72 3.15
N THR A 88 -13.27 1.02 1.87
CA THR A 88 -14.58 1.25 1.28
C THR A 88 -14.63 0.77 -0.17
N LYS A 89 -15.75 1.03 -0.83
CA LYS A 89 -15.93 0.73 -2.26
C LYS A 89 -15.77 1.98 -3.10
N LEU A 90 -14.99 1.86 -4.18
CA LEU A 90 -15.02 2.79 -5.30
C LEU A 90 -15.87 2.17 -6.40
N GLU A 91 -16.92 2.87 -6.84
CA GLU A 91 -17.82 2.36 -7.89
C GLU A 91 -17.05 2.07 -9.19
N GLY A 92 -17.34 0.93 -9.77
CA GLY A 92 -16.68 0.44 -10.99
C GLY A 92 -15.34 -0.27 -10.77
N HIS A 93 -14.67 -0.08 -9.61
CA HIS A 93 -13.41 -0.75 -9.29
C HIS A 93 -13.60 -1.87 -8.24
N GLY A 94 -14.27 -1.58 -7.14
CA GLY A 94 -14.42 -2.50 -6.01
C GLY A 94 -13.83 -1.96 -4.71
N GLY A 95 -13.24 -2.85 -3.89
CA GLY A 95 -12.63 -2.48 -2.60
C GLY A 95 -11.35 -1.66 -2.79
N VAL A 96 -11.24 -0.58 -2.04
CA VAL A 96 -10.05 0.28 -1.99
C VAL A 96 -9.74 0.65 -0.54
N ALA A 97 -8.49 0.91 -0.23
CA ALA A 97 -8.08 1.53 1.01
C ALA A 97 -8.13 3.06 0.85
N VAL A 98 -8.65 3.76 1.83
CA VAL A 98 -8.73 5.23 1.82
C VAL A 98 -7.82 5.78 2.89
N PHE A 99 -6.92 6.65 2.49
CA PHE A 99 -6.01 7.37 3.38
C PHE A 99 -6.34 8.86 3.36
N GLY A 100 -6.70 9.38 4.53
CA GLY A 100 -7.02 10.78 4.75
C GLY A 100 -5.88 11.52 5.44
N LEU A 101 -5.31 12.51 4.77
CA LEU A 101 -4.27 13.40 5.31
C LEU A 101 -4.78 14.85 5.28
N PRO A 102 -4.20 15.76 6.09
CA PRO A 102 -4.53 17.19 5.97
C PRO A 102 -4.30 17.71 4.56
N GLU A 103 -5.18 18.60 4.09
CA GLU A 103 -5.01 19.29 2.82
C GLU A 103 -3.63 19.93 2.69
N GLY A 104 -3.07 19.94 1.49
CA GLY A 104 -1.74 20.49 1.23
C GLY A 104 -0.58 19.61 1.71
N THR A 105 -0.85 18.52 2.44
CA THR A 105 0.19 17.55 2.81
C THR A 105 0.67 16.81 1.57
N GLN A 106 1.97 16.64 1.43
CA GLN A 106 2.56 15.87 0.34
C GLN A 106 2.26 14.39 0.51
N ILE A 107 1.77 13.75 -0.54
CA ILE A 107 1.56 12.28 -0.57
C ILE A 107 2.94 11.60 -0.50
N PRO A 108 3.14 10.65 0.42
CA PRO A 108 4.39 9.90 0.53
C PRO A 108 4.80 9.28 -0.81
N GLY A 109 6.09 9.35 -1.13
CA GLY A 109 6.62 8.83 -2.39
C GLY A 109 6.25 9.63 -3.66
N SER A 110 5.47 10.72 -3.54
CA SER A 110 5.02 11.53 -4.67
C SER A 110 5.31 13.02 -4.47
N SER A 111 5.31 13.81 -5.55
CA SER A 111 5.31 15.27 -5.48
C SER A 111 3.89 15.86 -5.41
N THR A 112 2.86 15.03 -5.47
CA THR A 112 1.46 15.44 -5.41
C THR A 112 1.07 15.78 -3.98
N VAL A 113 0.21 16.78 -3.80
CA VAL A 113 -0.34 17.18 -2.50
C VAL A 113 -1.81 16.77 -2.40
N ILE A 114 -2.26 16.54 -1.17
CA ILE A 114 -3.66 16.24 -0.87
C ILE A 114 -4.53 17.46 -1.24
N PRO A 115 -5.56 17.28 -2.10
CA PRO A 115 -6.49 18.34 -2.44
C PRO A 115 -7.44 18.64 -1.27
N GLU A 116 -7.98 19.84 -1.20
CA GLU A 116 -9.03 20.24 -0.25
C GLU A 116 -10.28 19.37 -0.44
N GLU A 117 -10.73 19.24 -1.69
CA GLU A 117 -11.85 18.39 -2.09
C GLU A 117 -11.45 17.47 -3.22
N GLY A 118 -12.15 16.30 -3.32
CA GLY A 118 -11.89 15.29 -4.32
C GLY A 118 -10.96 14.19 -3.83
N MET A 119 -10.36 13.47 -4.78
CA MET A 119 -9.50 12.31 -4.49
C MET A 119 -8.31 12.24 -5.45
N VAL A 120 -7.26 11.57 -4.98
CA VAL A 120 -6.09 11.19 -5.78
C VAL A 120 -6.09 9.67 -5.89
N LEU A 121 -6.04 9.16 -7.10
CA LEU A 121 -6.10 7.73 -7.39
C LEU A 121 -4.69 7.13 -7.53
N SER A 122 -4.55 5.86 -7.19
CA SER A 122 -3.43 5.04 -7.65
C SER A 122 -3.54 4.75 -9.14
N GLN A 123 -2.43 4.60 -9.84
CA GLN A 123 -2.36 4.37 -11.28
C GLN A 123 -3.19 3.14 -11.72
N SER A 124 -3.15 2.05 -10.96
CA SER A 124 -3.92 0.84 -11.25
C SER A 124 -5.44 1.05 -11.23
N ILE A 125 -5.93 1.93 -10.35
CA ILE A 125 -7.35 2.29 -10.29
C ILE A 125 -7.71 3.15 -11.50
N ASP A 126 -6.89 4.14 -11.82
CA ASP A 126 -7.10 5.04 -12.96
C ASP A 126 -7.16 4.25 -14.27
N ASP A 127 -6.22 3.35 -14.49
CA ASP A 127 -6.17 2.46 -15.66
C ASP A 127 -7.41 1.54 -15.73
N ALA A 128 -7.83 0.97 -14.60
CA ALA A 128 -9.00 0.10 -14.54
C ALA A 128 -10.32 0.82 -14.87
N LEU A 129 -10.41 2.09 -14.51
CA LEU A 129 -11.59 2.95 -14.74
C LEU A 129 -11.50 3.78 -16.03
N ASN A 130 -10.42 3.64 -16.82
CA ASN A 130 -10.14 4.39 -18.05
C ASN A 130 -10.07 5.91 -17.82
N ALA A 131 -9.22 6.34 -16.89
CA ALA A 131 -8.95 7.74 -16.56
C ALA A 131 -10.22 8.54 -16.24
N PRO A 132 -10.93 8.20 -15.15
CA PRO A 132 -12.18 8.88 -14.80
C PRO A 132 -11.88 10.30 -14.28
N SER A 133 -12.72 11.27 -14.62
CA SER A 133 -12.65 12.60 -14.01
C SER A 133 -13.41 12.72 -12.70
N ARG A 134 -14.29 11.76 -12.41
CA ARG A 134 -15.11 11.67 -11.19
C ARG A 134 -15.35 10.22 -10.82
N GLY A 135 -15.61 9.97 -9.54
CA GLY A 135 -16.00 8.64 -9.05
C GLY A 135 -16.77 8.73 -7.73
N THR A 136 -17.53 7.68 -7.42
CA THR A 136 -18.27 7.58 -6.15
C THR A 136 -17.47 6.70 -5.19
N LEU A 137 -16.94 7.29 -4.13
CA LEU A 137 -16.14 6.65 -3.09
C LEU A 137 -16.95 6.58 -1.80
N GLY A 138 -17.28 5.39 -1.31
CA GLY A 138 -18.07 5.20 -0.09
C GLY A 138 -19.45 5.89 -0.13
N GLY A 139 -20.04 6.04 -1.33
CA GLY A 139 -21.31 6.75 -1.51
C GLY A 139 -21.18 8.28 -1.67
N VAL A 140 -19.97 8.81 -1.68
CA VAL A 140 -19.70 10.24 -1.88
C VAL A 140 -19.13 10.46 -3.28
N ASP A 141 -19.72 11.38 -4.04
CA ASP A 141 -19.24 11.75 -5.38
C ASP A 141 -18.08 12.73 -5.28
N LEU A 142 -16.93 12.35 -5.83
CA LEU A 142 -15.69 13.10 -5.76
C LEU A 142 -15.08 13.30 -7.15
N ASP A 143 -14.45 14.45 -7.36
CA ASP A 143 -13.62 14.69 -8.54
C ASP A 143 -12.26 14.02 -8.37
N VAL A 144 -11.68 13.51 -9.47
CA VAL A 144 -10.32 12.99 -9.50
C VAL A 144 -9.37 14.13 -9.82
N ASN A 145 -8.52 14.49 -8.85
CA ASN A 145 -7.62 15.64 -8.97
C ASN A 145 -6.25 15.28 -9.53
N ALA A 146 -5.77 14.08 -9.23
CA ALA A 146 -4.47 13.59 -9.69
C ALA A 146 -4.40 12.05 -9.63
N VAL A 147 -3.34 11.51 -10.23
CA VAL A 147 -2.97 10.09 -10.19
C VAL A 147 -1.54 9.98 -9.70
N VAL A 148 -1.27 9.01 -8.82
CA VAL A 148 0.04 8.73 -8.24
C VAL A 148 0.43 7.27 -8.47
N GLU A 149 1.71 6.94 -8.23
CA GLU A 149 2.17 5.56 -8.27
C GLU A 149 1.37 4.67 -7.32
N ASP A 150 1.34 3.38 -7.64
CA ASP A 150 0.58 2.41 -6.87
C ASP A 150 1.13 2.21 -5.47
N GLU A 151 0.30 2.52 -4.49
CA GLU A 151 0.48 2.16 -3.10
C GLU A 151 -0.63 1.22 -2.64
N TYR A 152 -0.28 0.29 -1.76
CA TYR A 152 -1.20 -0.75 -1.30
C TYR A 152 -1.26 -0.81 0.22
N TYR A 153 -2.46 -1.03 0.73
CA TYR A 153 -2.71 -1.34 2.12
C TYR A 153 -3.72 -2.48 2.23
N SER A 154 -3.36 -3.53 2.97
CA SER A 154 -4.21 -4.71 3.16
C SER A 154 -4.75 -5.28 1.83
N HIS A 155 -3.86 -5.46 0.84
CA HIS A 155 -4.13 -5.97 -0.52
C HIS A 155 -5.04 -5.09 -1.38
N SER A 156 -5.38 -3.89 -0.93
CA SER A 156 -6.21 -2.94 -1.67
C SER A 156 -5.37 -1.76 -2.13
N PRO A 157 -5.55 -1.26 -3.36
CA PRO A 157 -4.91 -0.04 -3.81
C PRO A 157 -5.44 1.15 -3.00
N VAL A 158 -4.58 2.15 -2.79
CA VAL A 158 -4.88 3.31 -1.95
C VAL A 158 -5.48 4.44 -2.77
N VAL A 159 -6.52 5.05 -2.21
CA VAL A 159 -7.08 6.34 -2.63
C VAL A 159 -6.76 7.37 -1.55
N TRP A 160 -6.17 8.48 -1.96
CA TRP A 160 -5.79 9.57 -1.07
C TRP A 160 -6.83 10.69 -1.10
N VAL A 161 -7.23 11.15 0.07
CA VAL A 161 -8.23 12.22 0.23
C VAL A 161 -7.82 13.16 1.36
N SER A 162 -8.50 14.31 1.49
CA SER A 162 -8.35 15.14 2.68
C SER A 162 -8.96 14.50 3.92
N THR A 163 -8.49 14.87 5.11
CA THR A 163 -9.06 14.37 6.38
C THR A 163 -10.58 14.62 6.44
N ALA A 164 -11.05 15.78 5.99
CA ALA A 164 -12.48 16.11 5.96
C ALA A 164 -13.27 15.21 4.98
N THR A 165 -12.68 14.87 3.83
CA THR A 165 -13.28 13.95 2.87
C THR A 165 -13.26 12.52 3.41
N TRP A 166 -12.17 12.09 4.08
CA TRP A 166 -12.08 10.79 4.72
C TRP A 166 -13.17 10.61 5.78
N GLN A 167 -13.39 11.60 6.65
CA GLN A 167 -14.45 11.56 7.67
C GLN A 167 -15.85 11.37 7.04
N LYS A 168 -16.15 12.03 5.93
CA LYS A 168 -17.40 11.86 5.18
C LYS A 168 -17.53 10.45 4.60
N VAL A 169 -16.47 9.93 3.99
CA VAL A 169 -16.44 8.61 3.32
C VAL A 169 -16.45 7.46 4.33
N SER A 170 -15.77 7.60 5.47
CA SER A 170 -15.71 6.61 6.53
C SER A 170 -16.87 6.70 7.52
N HIS A 171 -17.69 7.78 7.44
CA HIS A 171 -18.74 8.09 8.42
C HIS A 171 -18.19 8.30 9.85
N SER A 172 -16.94 8.73 9.95
CA SER A 172 -16.30 9.06 11.24
C SER A 172 -16.72 10.47 11.70
N PRO A 173 -16.79 10.71 13.02
CA PRO A 173 -17.05 12.06 13.56
C PRO A 173 -16.01 13.07 13.08
N GLU A 174 -16.42 14.37 12.97
CA GLU A 174 -15.54 15.44 12.47
C GLU A 174 -14.36 15.77 13.41
N ASP A 175 -14.45 15.40 14.68
CA ASP A 175 -13.44 15.60 15.70
C ASP A 175 -12.49 14.38 15.86
N MET A 176 -12.70 13.33 15.08
CA MET A 176 -11.91 12.10 15.13
C MET A 176 -10.98 11.95 13.93
N VAL A 177 -9.81 11.39 14.19
CA VAL A 177 -8.85 10.91 13.19
C VAL A 177 -8.44 9.48 13.53
N GLY A 178 -7.84 8.75 12.60
CA GLY A 178 -7.47 7.36 12.83
C GLY A 178 -6.26 7.23 13.74
N VAL A 179 -5.12 7.73 13.28
CA VAL A 179 -3.83 7.72 13.97
C VAL A 179 -3.11 9.05 13.76
N ALA A 180 -2.01 9.28 14.47
CA ALA A 180 -1.08 10.36 14.17
C ALA A 180 0.28 9.76 13.77
N VAL A 181 0.82 10.20 12.64
CA VAL A 181 2.11 9.78 12.06
C VAL A 181 3.10 10.93 12.00
#